data_3164920b8d12710af4e02b02ffc5e68f
#
_entry.id   3164920b8d12710af4e02b02ffc5e68f
#
_cell.length_a   1.000
_cell.length_b   1.000
_cell.length_c   1.000
_cell.angle_alpha   90.00
_cell.angle_beta   90.00
_cell.angle_gamma   90.00
#
_symmetry.space_group_name_H-M   'P 1'
#
loop_
_entity.id
_entity.type
_entity.pdbx_description
1 polymer ?
#
loop_
_entity_poly.entity_id
_entity_poly.type
_entity_poly.pdbx_seq_one_letter_code
_entity_poly.pdbx_strand_id
1 'polypeptide(L)'
;MSALLAQPKSFTLDYLALHFGPVELQRPFSREEFVMLAEHFPDLGMEREKNGIVTVMSPVKRGSSKRESAVIALIYLWNETLLKTGEVHGSTGGIDLPDGTTKSPDVAWISPERLAASPANEEDDFVKIVPDFVAEVRSRSDRLAKLQKKMSDSWMANGVRLGWLIDPYTEQVHIYRQGQSVEILKGFSGKKLSGEEVLPGFELPLDKMKAG
;
A
#
# COMPACT_ATOMS: atom_id res chain seq x y z
N MET A 1 -33.17 -43.11 10.98
CA MET A 1 -32.45 -41.85 11.34
C MET A 1 -31.57 -41.47 10.16
N SER A 2 -32.05 -40.53 9.35
CA SER A 2 -31.29 -40.00 8.23
C SER A 2 -30.27 -38.99 8.78
N ALA A 3 -28.99 -39.31 8.66
CA ALA A 3 -27.94 -38.37 8.92
C ALA A 3 -28.05 -37.23 7.89
N LEU A 4 -28.47 -36.04 8.32
CA LEU A 4 -28.31 -34.83 7.54
C LEU A 4 -26.80 -34.69 7.30
N LEU A 5 -26.33 -35.04 6.12
CA LEU A 5 -25.03 -34.65 5.61
C LEU A 5 -24.99 -33.09 5.65
N ALA A 6 -24.26 -32.55 6.57
CA ALA A 6 -24.00 -31.10 6.62
C ALA A 6 -23.47 -30.74 5.23
N GLN A 7 -24.17 -29.84 4.54
CA GLN A 7 -23.65 -29.27 3.29
C GLN A 7 -22.27 -28.67 3.56
N PRO A 8 -21.29 -28.90 2.69
CA PRO A 8 -19.98 -28.29 2.86
C PRO A 8 -20.19 -26.76 2.91
N LYS A 9 -19.69 -26.14 3.97
CA LYS A 9 -19.69 -24.68 4.08
C LYS A 9 -18.87 -24.14 2.91
N SER A 10 -19.51 -23.48 1.95
CA SER A 10 -18.79 -22.73 0.93
C SER A 10 -18.13 -21.54 1.62
N PHE A 11 -16.82 -21.43 1.50
CA PHE A 11 -16.07 -20.27 1.96
C PHE A 11 -15.85 -19.35 0.77
N THR A 12 -16.21 -18.07 0.94
CA THR A 12 -15.92 -17.03 -0.04
C THR A 12 -14.48 -16.51 0.16
N LEU A 13 -13.90 -15.86 -0.85
CA LEU A 13 -12.52 -15.34 -0.76
C LEU A 13 -12.34 -14.34 0.37
N ASP A 14 -13.34 -13.46 0.57
CA ASP A 14 -13.37 -12.49 1.68
C ASP A 14 -13.39 -13.20 3.05
N TYR A 15 -14.21 -14.25 3.19
CA TYR A 15 -14.24 -15.05 4.42
C TYR A 15 -12.86 -15.67 4.71
N LEU A 16 -12.21 -16.25 3.70
CA LEU A 16 -10.89 -16.85 3.87
C LEU A 16 -9.84 -15.78 4.23
N ALA A 17 -9.82 -14.65 3.53
CA ALA A 17 -8.90 -13.57 3.80
C ALA A 17 -9.11 -12.96 5.20
N LEU A 18 -10.36 -12.82 5.65
CA LEU A 18 -10.70 -12.30 6.98
C LEU A 18 -10.23 -13.20 8.12
N HIS A 19 -10.43 -14.52 7.98
CA HIS A 19 -10.23 -15.47 9.08
C HIS A 19 -8.84 -16.13 9.08
N PHE A 20 -8.20 -16.29 7.94
CA PHE A 20 -6.95 -17.04 7.78
C PHE A 20 -5.78 -16.19 7.27
N GLY A 21 -6.00 -14.93 6.95
CA GLY A 21 -4.98 -14.04 6.40
C GLY A 21 -5.05 -13.93 4.86
N PRO A 22 -4.11 -13.21 4.22
CA PRO A 22 -4.11 -13.03 2.77
C PRO A 22 -4.14 -14.36 2.03
N VAL A 23 -4.94 -14.43 0.95
CA VAL A 23 -5.14 -15.64 0.14
C VAL A 23 -4.51 -15.44 -1.23
N GLU A 24 -3.59 -16.33 -1.61
CA GLU A 24 -2.98 -16.35 -2.94
C GLU A 24 -3.76 -17.27 -3.87
N LEU A 25 -4.15 -16.74 -5.03
CA LEU A 25 -4.78 -17.52 -6.08
C LEU A 25 -3.71 -18.26 -6.87
N GLN A 26 -3.83 -19.61 -6.93
CA GLN A 26 -2.75 -20.49 -7.37
C GLN A 26 -2.56 -20.58 -8.90
N ARG A 27 -3.22 -19.73 -9.70
CA ARG A 27 -2.94 -19.59 -11.13
C ARG A 27 -2.48 -18.16 -11.47
N PRO A 28 -1.66 -17.98 -12.50
CA PRO A 28 -1.36 -16.66 -13.02
C PRO A 28 -2.61 -16.03 -13.66
N PHE A 29 -2.76 -14.73 -13.47
CA PHE A 29 -3.77 -13.88 -14.12
C PHE A 29 -3.05 -12.88 -15.02
N SER A 30 -3.56 -12.65 -16.24
CA SER A 30 -3.14 -11.52 -17.04
C SER A 30 -3.57 -10.20 -16.37
N ARG A 31 -3.09 -9.04 -16.87
CA ARG A 31 -3.58 -7.75 -16.34
C ARG A 31 -5.09 -7.60 -16.59
N GLU A 32 -5.54 -7.95 -17.77
CA GLU A 32 -6.96 -7.87 -18.17
C GLU A 32 -7.83 -8.76 -17.29
N GLU A 33 -7.42 -9.99 -17.02
CA GLU A 33 -8.12 -10.89 -16.10
C GLU A 33 -8.13 -10.35 -14.68
N PHE A 34 -7.05 -9.66 -14.24
CA PHE A 34 -6.99 -9.05 -12.92
C PHE A 34 -7.95 -7.85 -12.80
N VAL A 35 -8.02 -6.98 -13.83
CA VAL A 35 -9.00 -5.88 -13.89
C VAL A 35 -10.43 -6.43 -13.79
N MET A 36 -10.77 -7.41 -14.62
CA MET A 36 -12.10 -8.07 -14.57
C MET A 36 -12.40 -8.67 -13.19
N LEU A 37 -11.40 -9.25 -12.54
CA LEU A 37 -11.55 -9.79 -11.19
C LEU A 37 -11.82 -8.67 -10.16
N ALA A 38 -11.11 -7.57 -10.25
CA ALA A 38 -11.28 -6.41 -9.37
C ALA A 38 -12.66 -5.74 -9.56
N GLU A 39 -13.10 -5.59 -10.81
CA GLU A 39 -14.44 -5.09 -11.12
C GLU A 39 -15.56 -6.01 -10.60
N HIS A 40 -15.33 -7.32 -10.66
CA HIS A 40 -16.33 -8.29 -10.17
C HIS A 40 -16.40 -8.37 -8.64
N PHE A 41 -15.30 -8.06 -7.95
CA PHE A 41 -15.18 -8.07 -6.49
C PHE A 41 -14.65 -6.72 -5.96
N PRO A 42 -15.41 -5.62 -6.12
CA PRO A 42 -14.93 -4.26 -5.81
C PRO A 42 -14.62 -4.05 -4.32
N ASP A 43 -15.20 -4.89 -3.45
CA ASP A 43 -14.97 -4.82 -2.00
C ASP A 43 -13.68 -5.53 -1.54
N LEU A 44 -13.00 -6.25 -2.45
CA LEU A 44 -11.78 -6.99 -2.11
C LEU A 44 -10.53 -6.21 -2.50
N GLY A 45 -9.70 -5.89 -1.50
CA GLY A 45 -8.34 -5.45 -1.75
C GLY A 45 -7.53 -6.58 -2.40
N MET A 46 -6.95 -6.33 -3.56
CA MET A 46 -6.16 -7.32 -4.29
C MET A 46 -4.88 -6.71 -4.84
N GLU A 47 -3.82 -7.52 -4.88
CA GLU A 47 -2.57 -7.17 -5.54
C GLU A 47 -2.20 -8.26 -6.53
N ARG A 48 -1.58 -7.87 -7.66
CA ARG A 48 -1.07 -8.79 -8.66
C ARG A 48 0.45 -8.72 -8.71
N GLU A 49 1.09 -9.86 -8.63
CA GLU A 49 2.53 -10.01 -8.76
C GLU A 49 2.98 -10.04 -10.24
N LYS A 50 4.26 -9.80 -10.49
CA LYS A 50 4.87 -9.85 -11.84
C LYS A 50 4.65 -11.18 -12.55
N ASN A 51 4.60 -12.28 -11.81
CA ASN A 51 4.31 -13.61 -12.35
C ASN A 51 2.79 -13.88 -12.55
N GLY A 52 1.96 -12.88 -12.32
CA GLY A 52 0.50 -12.99 -12.44
C GLY A 52 -0.23 -13.56 -11.23
N ILE A 53 0.47 -13.97 -10.18
CA ILE A 53 -0.20 -14.43 -8.95
C ILE A 53 -0.94 -13.27 -8.30
N VAL A 54 -2.20 -13.50 -7.97
CA VAL A 54 -3.06 -12.53 -7.30
C VAL A 54 -3.16 -12.88 -5.82
N THR A 55 -2.94 -11.88 -4.96
CA THR A 55 -3.17 -11.98 -3.52
C THR A 55 -4.41 -11.18 -3.14
N VAL A 56 -5.40 -11.85 -2.54
CA VAL A 56 -6.54 -11.21 -1.88
C VAL A 56 -6.12 -10.81 -0.48
N MET A 57 -6.21 -9.52 -0.16
CA MET A 57 -5.74 -8.95 1.10
C MET A 57 -6.76 -9.12 2.22
N SER A 58 -6.26 -9.24 3.43
CA SER A 58 -7.13 -9.21 4.62
C SER A 58 -7.54 -7.77 4.96
N PRO A 59 -8.77 -7.55 5.44
CA PRO A 59 -9.15 -6.25 5.98
C PRO A 59 -8.24 -5.83 7.13
N VAL A 60 -7.85 -4.57 7.15
CA VAL A 60 -7.01 -4.01 8.22
C VAL A 60 -7.79 -3.85 9.53
N LYS A 61 -7.11 -4.05 10.66
CA LYS A 61 -7.70 -3.89 11.98
C LYS A 61 -7.62 -2.44 12.45
N ARG A 62 -8.47 -2.07 13.44
CA ARG A 62 -8.63 -0.73 13.99
C ARG A 62 -7.32 0.06 14.17
N GLY A 63 -6.29 -0.56 14.75
CA GLY A 63 -5.01 0.14 15.04
C GLY A 63 -4.26 0.53 13.77
N SER A 64 -4.20 -0.36 12.76
CA SER A 64 -3.59 -0.08 11.47
C SER A 64 -4.39 0.97 10.71
N SER A 65 -5.71 0.77 10.56
CA SER A 65 -6.59 1.74 9.90
C SER A 65 -6.47 3.16 10.47
N LYS A 66 -6.40 3.29 11.82
CA LYS A 66 -6.19 4.60 12.46
C LYS A 66 -4.86 5.26 12.05
N ARG A 67 -3.78 4.49 11.96
CA ARG A 67 -2.46 5.01 11.59
C ARG A 67 -2.37 5.36 10.10
N GLU A 68 -2.87 4.49 9.23
CA GLU A 68 -2.99 4.76 7.79
C GLU A 68 -3.76 6.05 7.54
N SER A 69 -4.96 6.18 8.13
CA SER A 69 -5.77 7.39 8.03
C SER A 69 -5.04 8.65 8.52
N ALA A 70 -4.20 8.54 9.57
CA ALA A 70 -3.43 9.67 10.06
C ALA A 70 -2.34 10.10 9.08
N VAL A 71 -1.66 9.15 8.41
CA VAL A 71 -0.65 9.46 7.38
C VAL A 71 -1.32 10.08 6.15
N ILE A 72 -2.40 9.45 5.64
CA ILE A 72 -3.16 9.97 4.49
C ILE A 72 -3.61 11.40 4.75
N ALA A 73 -4.28 11.65 5.89
CA ALA A 73 -4.82 12.97 6.22
C ALA A 73 -3.72 14.05 6.29
N LEU A 74 -2.56 13.73 6.88
CA LEU A 74 -1.47 14.69 7.00
C LEU A 74 -0.83 15.00 5.65
N ILE A 75 -0.64 13.99 4.78
CA ILE A 75 -0.09 14.20 3.43
C ILE A 75 -1.11 14.94 2.56
N TYR A 76 -2.39 14.60 2.64
CA TYR A 76 -3.45 15.30 1.92
C TYR A 76 -3.51 16.79 2.32
N LEU A 77 -3.54 17.10 3.62
CA LEU A 77 -3.54 18.49 4.10
C LEU A 77 -2.28 19.23 3.67
N TRP A 78 -1.10 18.60 3.73
CA TRP A 78 0.14 19.20 3.24
C TRP A 78 0.05 19.50 1.73
N ASN A 79 -0.42 18.53 0.92
CA ASN A 79 -0.59 18.71 -0.52
C ASN A 79 -1.51 19.90 -0.84
N GLU A 80 -2.65 19.99 -0.16
CA GLU A 80 -3.63 21.08 -0.36
C GLU A 80 -3.08 22.46 0.05
N THR A 81 -2.31 22.52 1.12
CA THR A 81 -1.85 23.80 1.68
C THR A 81 -0.61 24.34 0.99
N LEU A 82 0.30 23.49 0.52
CA LEU A 82 1.59 23.89 -0.02
C LEU A 82 1.70 23.76 -1.54
N LEU A 83 1.23 22.67 -2.12
CA LEU A 83 1.41 22.38 -3.55
C LEU A 83 0.11 22.43 -4.35
N LYS A 84 -1.01 21.99 -3.80
CA LYS A 84 -2.37 21.99 -4.40
C LYS A 84 -2.51 21.30 -5.76
N THR A 85 -1.54 20.54 -6.21
CA THR A 85 -1.49 20.04 -7.60
C THR A 85 -1.01 18.59 -7.73
N GLY A 86 -0.51 17.97 -6.65
CA GLY A 86 -0.21 16.54 -6.61
C GLY A 86 -1.43 15.70 -6.23
N GLU A 87 -1.36 14.41 -6.47
CA GLU A 87 -2.40 13.46 -6.10
C GLU A 87 -2.00 12.57 -4.94
N VAL A 88 -2.92 12.36 -4.00
CA VAL A 88 -2.75 11.46 -2.84
C VAL A 88 -3.68 10.27 -3.01
N HIS A 89 -3.12 9.05 -2.98
CA HIS A 89 -3.87 7.80 -3.08
C HIS A 89 -3.77 7.02 -1.78
N GLY A 90 -4.86 6.36 -1.39
CA GLY A 90 -4.94 5.48 -0.23
C GLY A 90 -4.91 4.00 -0.60
N SER A 91 -5.10 3.14 0.40
CA SER A 91 -4.95 1.69 0.31
C SER A 91 -5.93 0.96 -0.60
N THR A 92 -6.98 1.63 -1.07
CA THR A 92 -7.95 1.07 -2.04
C THR A 92 -7.56 1.34 -3.49
N GLY A 93 -6.61 2.24 -3.74
CA GLY A 93 -6.13 2.57 -5.07
C GLY A 93 -5.06 1.58 -5.56
N GLY A 94 -5.35 0.85 -6.63
CA GLY A 94 -4.34 0.02 -7.29
C GLY A 94 -3.42 0.84 -8.19
N ILE A 95 -2.13 0.54 -8.18
CA ILE A 95 -1.12 1.18 -9.02
C ILE A 95 -0.46 0.12 -9.90
N ASP A 96 -0.59 0.27 -11.21
CA ASP A 96 0.11 -0.54 -12.20
C ASP A 96 1.55 -0.06 -12.34
N LEU A 97 2.49 -0.93 -12.04
CA LEU A 97 3.91 -0.63 -12.09
C LEU A 97 4.54 -1.10 -13.43
N PRO A 98 5.63 -0.46 -13.88
CA PRO A 98 6.29 -0.78 -15.15
C PRO A 98 6.72 -2.24 -15.32
N ASP A 99 6.99 -2.94 -14.23
CA ASP A 99 7.39 -4.35 -14.26
C ASP A 99 6.21 -5.33 -14.41
N GLY A 100 4.98 -4.80 -14.51
CA GLY A 100 3.75 -5.56 -14.68
C GLY A 100 3.08 -6.00 -13.38
N THR A 101 3.55 -5.53 -12.22
CA THR A 101 2.83 -5.71 -10.95
C THR A 101 1.74 -4.66 -10.78
N THR A 102 0.65 -5.03 -10.08
CA THR A 102 -0.33 -4.05 -9.58
C THR A 102 -0.33 -4.11 -8.06
N LYS A 103 -0.01 -2.99 -7.42
CA LYS A 103 0.15 -2.87 -5.97
C LYS A 103 -0.72 -1.76 -5.40
N SER A 104 -1.14 -1.94 -4.14
CA SER A 104 -1.84 -0.92 -3.37
C SER A 104 -0.97 -0.54 -2.17
N PRO A 105 -0.44 0.70 -2.11
CA PRO A 105 0.26 1.19 -0.93
C PRO A 105 -0.74 1.64 0.12
N ASP A 106 -0.36 1.69 1.40
CA ASP A 106 -1.23 2.33 2.40
C ASP A 106 -1.41 3.83 2.11
N VAL A 107 -0.35 4.48 1.60
CA VAL A 107 -0.39 5.86 1.11
C VAL A 107 0.57 6.02 -0.06
N ALA A 108 0.14 6.73 -1.12
CA ALA A 108 1.02 7.20 -2.18
C ALA A 108 0.79 8.68 -2.44
N TRP A 109 1.82 9.35 -2.95
CA TRP A 109 1.72 10.69 -3.49
C TRP A 109 2.44 10.76 -4.85
N ILE A 110 1.77 11.40 -5.81
CA ILE A 110 2.27 11.63 -7.16
C ILE A 110 2.47 13.13 -7.34
N SER A 111 3.65 13.52 -7.76
CA SER A 111 3.98 14.93 -7.98
C SER A 111 3.27 15.50 -9.21
N PRO A 112 3.05 16.83 -9.25
CA PRO A 112 2.52 17.51 -10.43
C PRO A 112 3.35 17.26 -11.69
N GLU A 113 4.67 17.15 -11.54
CA GLU A 113 5.60 16.89 -12.63
C GLU A 113 5.37 15.53 -13.27
N ARG A 114 5.16 14.48 -12.44
CA ARG A 114 4.83 13.13 -12.94
C ARG A 114 3.44 13.07 -13.56
N LEU A 115 2.47 13.75 -12.96
CA LEU A 115 1.12 13.85 -13.54
C LEU A 115 1.16 14.51 -14.92
N ALA A 116 1.88 15.62 -15.05
CA ALA A 116 2.00 16.34 -16.33
C ALA A 116 2.79 15.56 -17.40
N ALA A 117 3.73 14.72 -17.00
CA ALA A 117 4.56 13.93 -17.92
C ALA A 117 3.90 12.63 -18.37
N SER A 118 2.80 12.23 -17.76
CA SER A 118 2.13 10.95 -18.00
C SER A 118 0.93 11.14 -18.94
N PRO A 119 0.61 10.15 -19.81
CA PRO A 119 -0.64 10.18 -20.56
C PRO A 119 -1.82 10.21 -19.58
N ALA A 120 -2.92 10.84 -19.99
CA ALA A 120 -4.12 10.91 -19.17
C ALA A 120 -4.54 9.51 -18.71
N ASN A 121 -4.65 9.33 -17.40
CA ASN A 121 -5.27 8.14 -16.82
C ASN A 121 -6.78 8.25 -17.02
N GLU A 122 -7.41 7.14 -17.39
CA GLU A 122 -8.87 7.05 -17.33
C GLU A 122 -9.28 7.00 -15.85
N GLU A 123 -10.33 7.73 -15.49
CA GLU A 123 -10.78 7.88 -14.09
C GLU A 123 -11.14 6.52 -13.47
N ASP A 124 -11.62 5.59 -14.28
CA ASP A 124 -12.07 4.26 -13.84
C ASP A 124 -11.01 3.15 -14.00
N ASP A 125 -9.74 3.48 -14.30
CA ASP A 125 -8.65 2.49 -14.39
C ASP A 125 -7.68 2.59 -13.20
N PHE A 126 -6.83 1.56 -13.02
CA PHE A 126 -5.73 1.62 -12.07
C PHE A 126 -4.75 2.74 -12.45
N VAL A 127 -4.14 3.34 -11.42
CA VAL A 127 -3.15 4.39 -11.60
C VAL A 127 -1.94 3.84 -12.37
N LYS A 128 -1.60 4.43 -13.52
CA LYS A 128 -0.48 4.01 -14.39
C LYS A 128 0.76 4.90 -14.22
N ILE A 129 0.78 5.69 -13.18
CA ILE A 129 1.86 6.62 -12.85
C ILE A 129 2.57 6.11 -11.60
N VAL A 130 3.89 5.89 -11.70
CA VAL A 130 4.69 5.52 -10.52
C VAL A 130 4.69 6.67 -9.52
N PRO A 131 4.32 6.48 -8.25
CA PRO A 131 4.34 7.55 -7.25
C PRO A 131 5.76 8.04 -6.97
N ASP A 132 5.90 9.30 -6.58
CA ASP A 132 7.16 9.83 -6.05
C ASP A 132 7.41 9.34 -4.62
N PHE A 133 6.32 9.17 -3.87
CA PHE A 133 6.36 8.76 -2.48
C PHE A 133 5.37 7.64 -2.20
N VAL A 134 5.77 6.68 -1.36
CA VAL A 134 4.87 5.68 -0.78
C VAL A 134 5.14 5.48 0.71
N ALA A 135 4.10 5.14 1.47
CA ALA A 135 4.25 4.65 2.84
C ALA A 135 3.48 3.34 3.02
N GLU A 136 4.09 2.42 3.75
CA GLU A 136 3.49 1.17 4.22
C GLU A 136 3.53 1.18 5.75
N VAL A 137 2.40 0.91 6.41
CA VAL A 137 2.26 0.88 7.86
C VAL A 137 2.01 -0.54 8.31
N ARG A 138 3.02 -1.17 8.87
CA ARG A 138 2.94 -2.57 9.29
C ARG A 138 1.78 -2.83 10.25
N SER A 139 0.93 -3.80 9.91
CA SER A 139 -0.07 -4.37 10.82
C SER A 139 0.55 -5.49 11.68
N ARG A 140 -0.15 -5.91 12.74
CA ARG A 140 0.33 -6.99 13.62
C ARG A 140 0.45 -8.34 12.90
N SER A 141 -0.38 -8.57 11.89
CA SER A 141 -0.37 -9.82 11.11
C SER A 141 0.69 -9.83 10.01
N ASP A 142 1.27 -8.68 9.67
CA ASP A 142 2.23 -8.61 8.59
C ASP A 142 3.60 -9.13 8.99
N ARG A 143 4.23 -9.86 8.09
CA ARG A 143 5.63 -10.24 8.21
C ARG A 143 6.50 -9.10 7.69
N LEU A 144 7.34 -8.56 8.57
CA LEU A 144 8.23 -7.43 8.23
C LEU A 144 9.04 -7.70 6.94
N ALA A 145 9.60 -8.90 6.80
CA ALA A 145 10.36 -9.27 5.61
C ALA A 145 9.54 -9.21 4.30
N LYS A 146 8.23 -9.53 4.34
CA LYS A 146 7.36 -9.41 3.16
C LYS A 146 7.16 -7.94 2.77
N LEU A 147 6.96 -7.06 3.75
CA LEU A 147 6.83 -5.61 3.51
C LEU A 147 8.16 -4.99 3.04
N GLN A 148 9.29 -5.38 3.64
CA GLN A 148 10.61 -4.95 3.16
C GLN A 148 10.84 -5.34 1.70
N LYS A 149 10.45 -6.57 1.32
CA LYS A 149 10.51 -7.02 -0.07
C LYS A 149 9.58 -6.22 -0.97
N LYS A 150 8.33 -5.93 -0.55
CA LYS A 150 7.39 -5.07 -1.29
C LYS A 150 8.00 -3.68 -1.52
N MET A 151 8.61 -3.09 -0.47
CA MET A 151 9.30 -1.80 -0.59
C MET A 151 10.43 -1.85 -1.62
N SER A 152 11.34 -2.81 -1.51
CA SER A 152 12.52 -2.90 -2.39
C SER A 152 12.16 -3.31 -3.83
N ASP A 153 11.41 -4.42 -3.98
CA ASP A 153 11.25 -5.09 -5.27
C ASP A 153 10.08 -4.53 -6.09
N SER A 154 9.06 -3.95 -5.42
CA SER A 154 7.95 -3.33 -6.14
C SER A 154 8.11 -1.82 -6.19
N TRP A 155 8.18 -1.12 -5.06
CA TRP A 155 8.17 0.34 -5.06
C TRP A 155 9.48 0.94 -5.56
N MET A 156 10.59 0.64 -4.88
CA MET A 156 11.88 1.28 -5.22
C MET A 156 12.42 0.82 -6.57
N ALA A 157 12.27 -0.46 -6.91
CA ALA A 157 12.72 -1.01 -8.20
C ALA A 157 11.98 -0.40 -9.41
N ASN A 158 10.74 0.06 -9.22
CA ASN A 158 9.94 0.73 -10.25
C ASN A 158 10.08 2.27 -10.25
N GLY A 159 10.95 2.84 -9.41
CA GLY A 159 11.33 4.26 -9.51
C GLY A 159 10.60 5.19 -8.53
N VAL A 160 10.04 4.67 -7.42
CA VAL A 160 9.64 5.50 -6.27
C VAL A 160 10.88 6.21 -5.71
N ARG A 161 10.79 7.49 -5.42
CA ARG A 161 11.92 8.32 -4.96
C ARG A 161 12.15 8.21 -3.46
N LEU A 162 11.06 8.22 -2.68
CA LEU A 162 11.08 8.10 -1.21
C LEU A 162 10.01 7.11 -0.76
N GLY A 163 10.39 6.17 0.08
CA GLY A 163 9.46 5.21 0.66
C GLY A 163 9.66 5.04 2.17
N TRP A 164 8.57 4.91 2.90
CA TRP A 164 8.60 4.64 4.34
C TRP A 164 7.91 3.32 4.66
N LEU A 165 8.62 2.44 5.36
CA LEU A 165 8.01 1.30 6.02
C LEU A 165 8.01 1.57 7.52
N ILE A 166 6.84 1.88 8.05
CA ILE A 166 6.63 2.25 9.46
C ILE A 166 6.23 0.99 10.24
N ASP A 167 7.04 0.62 11.21
CA ASP A 167 6.74 -0.49 12.15
C ASP A 167 6.37 0.06 13.53
N PRO A 168 5.08 0.15 13.85
CA PRO A 168 4.59 0.66 15.14
C PRO A 168 4.97 -0.22 16.33
N TYR A 169 5.24 -1.51 16.09
CA TYR A 169 5.44 -2.50 17.15
C TYR A 169 6.88 -2.55 17.66
N THR A 170 7.82 -2.20 16.81
CA THR A 170 9.24 -2.08 17.16
C THR A 170 9.70 -0.62 17.25
N GLU A 171 8.79 0.33 17.02
CA GLU A 171 9.07 1.76 16.87
C GLU A 171 10.23 2.03 15.93
N GLN A 172 10.16 1.46 14.72
CA GLN A 172 11.15 1.65 13.68
C GLN A 172 10.52 2.17 12.39
N VAL A 173 11.24 3.03 11.68
CA VAL A 173 10.93 3.38 10.31
C VAL A 173 12.11 2.99 9.43
N HIS A 174 11.84 2.15 8.41
CA HIS A 174 12.79 1.91 7.35
C HIS A 174 12.55 2.94 6.25
N ILE A 175 13.54 3.77 5.99
CA ILE A 175 13.49 4.86 5.02
C ILE A 175 14.25 4.39 3.78
N TYR A 176 13.53 4.35 2.67
CA TYR A 176 14.03 3.96 1.36
C TYR A 176 14.18 5.21 0.50
N ARG A 177 15.36 5.44 -0.05
CA ARG A 177 15.63 6.49 -1.02
C ARG A 177 16.17 5.88 -2.30
N GLN A 178 15.78 6.41 -3.42
CA GLN A 178 16.23 5.88 -4.71
C GLN A 178 17.77 5.88 -4.81
N GLY A 179 18.34 4.72 -5.13
CA GLY A 179 19.79 4.57 -5.29
C GLY A 179 20.61 4.59 -3.99
N GLN A 180 19.97 4.54 -2.82
CA GLN A 180 20.64 4.55 -1.53
C GLN A 180 20.35 3.29 -0.70
N SER A 181 21.21 3.01 0.28
CA SER A 181 20.95 1.98 1.27
C SER A 181 19.80 2.39 2.21
N VAL A 182 19.07 1.40 2.72
CA VAL A 182 17.97 1.63 3.65
C VAL A 182 18.50 2.18 4.97
N GLU A 183 17.95 3.32 5.40
CA GLU A 183 18.19 3.88 6.73
C GLU A 183 17.12 3.38 7.71
N ILE A 184 17.50 3.13 8.96
CA ILE A 184 16.55 2.74 10.02
C ILE A 184 16.56 3.79 11.12
N LEU A 185 15.45 4.52 11.23
CA LEU A 185 15.18 5.42 12.35
C LEU A 185 14.51 4.62 13.48
N LYS A 186 15.02 4.73 14.70
CA LYS A 186 14.51 4.00 15.88
C LYS A 186 13.96 4.94 16.94
N GLY A 187 12.89 4.51 17.59
CA GLY A 187 12.16 5.25 18.63
C GLY A 187 11.28 6.34 18.04
N PHE A 188 10.05 6.48 18.55
CA PHE A 188 9.05 7.42 18.00
C PHE A 188 8.84 8.66 18.87
N SER A 189 9.14 8.57 20.17
CA SER A 189 8.84 9.64 21.13
C SER A 189 9.47 10.97 20.74
N GLY A 190 8.65 11.98 20.50
CA GLY A 190 9.04 13.34 20.16
C GLY A 190 9.74 13.49 18.81
N LYS A 191 9.82 12.43 18.01
CA LYS A 191 10.46 12.48 16.70
C LYS A 191 9.47 12.76 15.57
N LYS A 192 10.01 13.36 14.53
CA LYS A 192 9.32 13.59 13.25
C LYS A 192 10.11 12.95 12.12
N LEU A 193 9.39 12.50 11.11
CA LEU A 193 9.94 11.95 9.87
C LEU A 193 9.78 13.01 8.78
N SER A 194 10.90 13.43 8.19
CA SER A 194 10.91 14.44 7.13
C SER A 194 10.53 13.84 5.78
N GLY A 195 9.70 14.53 5.00
CA GLY A 195 9.43 14.22 3.61
C GLY A 195 10.56 14.57 2.64
N GLU A 196 11.64 15.16 3.16
CA GLU A 196 12.85 15.52 2.42
C GLU A 196 12.54 16.42 1.20
N GLU A 197 13.26 16.24 0.11
CA GLU A 197 13.04 16.97 -1.15
C GLU A 197 11.82 16.44 -1.93
N VAL A 198 11.34 15.23 -1.58
CA VAL A 198 10.21 14.59 -2.29
C VAL A 198 8.88 15.17 -1.81
N LEU A 199 8.74 15.39 -0.50
CA LEU A 199 7.59 16.07 0.11
C LEU A 199 8.10 17.31 0.86
N PRO A 200 8.46 18.41 0.17
CA PRO A 200 9.17 19.54 0.78
C PRO A 200 8.37 20.19 1.90
N GLY A 201 8.99 20.28 3.08
CA GLY A 201 8.38 20.84 4.28
C GLY A 201 7.39 19.92 5.01
N PHE A 202 7.14 18.70 4.50
CA PHE A 202 6.30 17.74 5.20
C PHE A 202 7.04 17.11 6.37
N GLU A 203 6.37 17.01 7.51
CA GLU A 203 6.85 16.30 8.68
C GLU A 203 5.76 15.42 9.27
N LEU A 204 6.01 14.09 9.39
CA LEU A 204 5.13 13.15 10.07
C LEU A 204 5.54 13.00 11.54
N PRO A 205 4.72 13.46 12.52
CA PRO A 205 4.97 13.22 13.95
C PRO A 205 4.84 11.73 14.27
N LEU A 206 5.93 11.06 14.66
CA LEU A 206 5.96 9.62 14.89
C LEU A 206 5.21 9.17 16.15
N ASP A 207 4.91 10.08 17.07
CA ASP A 207 4.03 9.78 18.22
C ASP A 207 2.63 9.33 17.78
N LYS A 208 2.15 9.76 16.60
CA LYS A 208 0.88 9.32 16.01
C LYS A 208 0.93 7.86 15.51
N MET A 209 2.12 7.32 15.30
CA MET A 209 2.34 5.98 14.73
C MET A 209 2.52 4.91 15.80
N LYS A 210 2.61 5.25 17.08
CA LYS A 210 2.78 4.27 18.16
C LYS A 210 1.66 3.23 18.20
N ALA A 211 2.04 1.99 18.50
CA ALA A 211 1.07 0.97 18.87
C ALA A 211 0.52 1.30 20.26
N GLY A 212 -0.80 1.21 20.41
CA GLY A 212 -1.49 1.32 21.71
C GLY A 212 -1.64 -0.05 22.35
#